data_034d7c4774e8fc4b06b0860d490b0ddd
#
_entry.id   034d7c4774e8fc4b06b0860d490b0ddd
#
_cell.length_a   1.000
_cell.length_b   1.000
_cell.length_c   1.000
_cell.angle_alpha   90.00
_cell.angle_beta   90.00
_cell.angle_gamma   90.00
#
_symmetry.space_group_name_H-M   'P 1'
#
loop_
_entity.id
_entity.type
_entity.pdbx_description
1 polymer ?
#
loop_
_entity_poly.entity_id
_entity_poly.type
_entity_poly.pdbx_seq_one_letter_code
_entity_poly.pdbx_strand_id
1 'polypeptide(L)'
;MDEALRLQARAARAEVEAGTLRGEVLLELVLSIPFLDRDPWVDELLGIEPPPDVPSLPRGSVPYLPCGVDEILAMVRDVPLRPDDELVDLGSGLGRPLVLAHLLSGARCHGVEIHEPLVRSAKALCSALHLQAVTFVHADASESELDGSVFFLYAPFNGEMLARVVRRIEAVARRRSIVVCTVGLELRDVAWLEPRSSSNVSLSLYTSKVDRHG
;
A
#
# COMPACT_ATOMS: atom_id res chain seq x y z
N MET A 1 11.28 20.30 -0.54
CA MET A 1 10.83 20.52 0.86
C MET A 1 11.84 21.38 1.59
N ASP A 2 11.39 22.47 2.21
CA ASP A 2 12.24 23.37 2.99
C ASP A 2 12.50 22.86 4.41
N GLU A 3 13.35 23.56 5.19
CA GLU A 3 13.74 23.13 6.54
C GLU A 3 12.57 23.23 7.55
N ALA A 4 11.66 24.17 7.39
CA ALA A 4 10.51 24.31 8.27
C ALA A 4 9.56 23.10 8.14
N LEU A 5 9.26 22.69 6.90
CA LEU A 5 8.45 21.49 6.63
C LEU A 5 9.15 20.20 7.13
N ARG A 6 10.49 20.15 7.05
CA ARG A 6 11.26 19.01 7.56
C ARG A 6 11.18 18.91 9.09
N LEU A 7 11.32 20.03 9.79
CA LEU A 7 11.15 20.08 11.24
C LEU A 7 9.72 19.72 11.66
N GLN A 8 8.71 20.18 10.91
CA GLN A 8 7.31 19.79 11.13
C GLN A 8 7.11 18.28 10.97
N ALA A 9 7.66 17.65 9.90
CA ALA A 9 7.57 16.21 9.70
C ALA A 9 8.18 15.42 10.87
N ARG A 10 9.34 15.85 11.37
CA ARG A 10 9.99 15.22 12.53
C ARG A 10 9.18 15.37 13.81
N ALA A 11 8.58 16.54 14.05
CA ALA A 11 7.69 16.74 15.19
C ALA A 11 6.46 15.82 15.09
N ALA A 12 5.82 15.76 13.92
CA ALA A 12 4.72 14.86 13.66
C ALA A 12 5.10 13.37 13.81
N ARG A 13 6.33 12.99 13.42
CA ARG A 13 6.86 11.64 13.65
C ARG A 13 6.86 11.27 15.13
N ALA A 14 7.33 12.16 16.01
CA ALA A 14 7.34 11.90 17.45
C ALA A 14 5.91 11.67 18.00
N GLU A 15 4.91 12.38 17.47
CA GLU A 15 3.50 12.17 17.81
C GLU A 15 2.95 10.84 17.26
N VAL A 16 3.39 10.44 16.06
CA VAL A 16 3.07 9.12 15.49
C VAL A 16 3.68 8.01 16.34
N GLU A 17 4.94 8.13 16.78
CA GLU A 17 5.61 7.17 17.67
C GLU A 17 4.92 7.08 19.04
N ALA A 18 4.46 8.20 19.57
CA ALA A 18 3.68 8.27 20.81
C ALA A 18 2.23 7.76 20.66
N GLY A 19 1.76 7.49 19.43
CA GLY A 19 0.39 7.04 19.15
C GLY A 19 -0.67 8.13 19.21
N THR A 20 -0.29 9.40 19.33
CA THR A 20 -1.20 10.55 19.49
C THR A 20 -1.65 11.16 18.16
N LEU A 21 -0.91 10.94 17.06
CA LEU A 21 -1.24 11.45 15.72
C LEU A 21 -1.67 10.28 14.82
N ARG A 22 -2.98 10.16 14.54
CA ARG A 22 -3.62 9.11 13.75
C ARG A 22 -4.88 9.63 13.06
N GLY A 23 -5.42 8.85 12.13
CA GLY A 23 -6.76 9.05 11.55
C GLY A 23 -6.93 10.39 10.86
N GLU A 24 -8.07 11.03 11.09
CA GLU A 24 -8.46 12.28 10.45
C GLU A 24 -7.48 13.43 10.72
N VAL A 25 -6.96 13.53 11.94
CA VAL A 25 -6.00 14.59 12.31
C VAL A 25 -4.71 14.46 11.50
N LEU A 26 -4.20 13.24 11.31
CA LEU A 26 -3.06 13.00 10.44
C LEU A 26 -3.40 13.29 8.97
N LEU A 27 -4.59 12.91 8.51
CA LEU A 27 -5.04 13.18 7.15
C LEU A 27 -5.07 14.69 6.86
N GLU A 28 -5.69 15.47 7.74
CA GLU A 28 -5.73 16.93 7.62
C GLU A 28 -4.33 17.55 7.58
N LEU A 29 -3.43 17.07 8.44
CA LEU A 29 -2.05 17.52 8.47
C LEU A 29 -1.34 17.23 7.14
N VAL A 30 -1.42 16.00 6.61
CA VAL A 30 -0.82 15.63 5.32
C VAL A 30 -1.41 16.47 4.18
N LEU A 31 -2.73 16.69 4.17
CA LEU A 31 -3.39 17.53 3.16
C LEU A 31 -3.01 19.00 3.24
N SER A 32 -2.60 19.50 4.41
CA SER A 32 -2.10 20.88 4.57
C SER A 32 -0.71 21.10 3.94
N ILE A 33 0.04 20.03 3.67
CA ILE A 33 1.36 20.09 3.04
C ILE A 33 1.19 20.41 1.55
N PRO A 34 1.98 21.34 0.98
CA PRO A 34 1.97 21.60 -0.46
C PRO A 34 2.16 20.33 -1.27
N PHE A 35 1.41 20.18 -2.36
CA PHE A 35 1.38 18.97 -3.20
C PHE A 35 2.77 18.44 -3.56
N LEU A 36 3.68 19.31 -4.00
CA LEU A 36 5.04 18.90 -4.41
C LEU A 36 5.95 18.49 -3.22
N ASP A 37 5.56 18.80 -2.01
CA ASP A 37 6.33 18.48 -0.80
C ASP A 37 5.74 17.30 -0.01
N ARG A 38 4.56 16.77 -0.37
CA ARG A 38 3.88 15.69 0.36
C ARG A 38 4.69 14.41 0.42
N ASP A 39 5.22 13.96 -0.71
CA ASP A 39 6.01 12.72 -0.76
C ASP A 39 7.25 12.80 0.14
N PRO A 40 8.15 13.80 -0.02
CA PRO A 40 9.31 13.92 0.86
C PRO A 40 8.94 14.24 2.32
N TRP A 41 7.80 14.89 2.58
CA TRP A 41 7.32 15.15 3.93
C TRP A 41 6.87 13.85 4.61
N VAL A 42 6.11 13.01 3.91
CA VAL A 42 5.67 11.71 4.42
C VAL A 42 6.86 10.76 4.59
N ASP A 43 7.84 10.79 3.70
CA ASP A 43 9.06 10.00 3.88
C ASP A 43 9.84 10.40 5.15
N GLU A 44 9.97 11.70 5.43
CA GLU A 44 10.56 12.20 6.66
C GLU A 44 9.72 11.83 7.90
N LEU A 45 8.39 11.98 7.82
CA LEU A 45 7.44 11.55 8.88
C LEU A 45 7.60 10.08 9.22
N LEU A 46 7.63 9.23 8.21
CA LEU A 46 7.74 7.78 8.40
C LEU A 46 9.18 7.34 8.69
N GLY A 47 10.18 8.15 8.33
CA GLY A 47 11.59 7.80 8.40
C GLY A 47 11.98 6.79 7.32
N ILE A 48 11.42 6.95 6.14
CA ILE A 48 11.79 6.15 4.96
C ILE A 48 13.14 6.66 4.45
N GLU A 49 14.13 5.78 4.48
CA GLU A 49 15.45 6.03 3.90
C GLU A 49 15.48 5.64 2.41
N PRO A 50 16.46 6.13 1.64
CA PRO A 50 16.67 5.67 0.27
C PRO A 50 16.69 4.15 0.18
N PRO A 51 16.07 3.54 -0.85
CA PRO A 51 16.02 2.10 -0.98
C PRO A 51 17.44 1.51 -1.05
N PRO A 52 17.69 0.36 -0.40
CA PRO A 52 18.94 -0.35 -0.54
C PRO A 52 19.11 -0.86 -1.97
N ASP A 53 20.37 -1.07 -2.40
CA ASP A 53 20.66 -1.67 -3.70
C ASP A 53 20.03 -3.07 -3.80
N VAL A 54 19.33 -3.32 -4.90
CA VAL A 54 18.75 -4.62 -5.23
C VAL A 54 19.50 -5.22 -6.41
N PRO A 55 20.28 -6.28 -6.20
CA PRO A 55 21.27 -6.74 -7.19
C PRO A 55 20.66 -7.40 -8.44
N SER A 56 19.43 -7.93 -8.36
CA SER A 56 18.78 -8.56 -9.51
C SER A 56 17.27 -8.57 -9.35
N LEU A 57 16.56 -8.41 -10.47
CA LEU A 57 15.12 -8.49 -10.57
C LEU A 57 14.71 -9.83 -11.20
N PRO A 58 13.79 -10.59 -10.60
CA PRO A 58 13.16 -11.72 -11.27
C PRO A 58 12.46 -11.29 -12.56
N ARG A 59 12.39 -12.19 -13.54
CA ARG A 59 11.72 -11.89 -14.81
C ARG A 59 10.22 -11.59 -14.56
N GLY A 60 9.76 -10.43 -15.02
CA GLY A 60 8.38 -9.96 -14.83
C GLY A 60 8.20 -9.04 -13.63
N SER A 61 9.22 -8.83 -12.79
CA SER A 61 9.21 -7.79 -11.75
C SER A 61 9.57 -6.42 -12.33
N VAL A 62 9.13 -5.37 -11.65
CA VAL A 62 9.46 -3.97 -11.96
C VAL A 62 10.38 -3.43 -10.86
N PRO A 63 11.38 -2.58 -11.19
CA PRO A 63 12.21 -1.92 -10.17
C PRO A 63 11.35 -1.15 -9.16
N TYR A 64 11.81 -1.10 -7.90
CA TYR A 64 11.13 -0.33 -6.87
C TYR A 64 10.95 1.13 -7.28
N LEU A 65 9.70 1.58 -7.25
CA LEU A 65 9.30 2.97 -7.37
C LEU A 65 8.39 3.29 -6.19
N PRO A 66 8.59 4.42 -5.49
CA PRO A 66 7.70 4.80 -4.40
C PRO A 66 6.32 5.18 -4.95
N CYS A 67 5.26 4.62 -4.39
CA CYS A 67 3.90 5.06 -4.66
C CYS A 67 3.69 6.48 -4.12
N GLY A 68 3.07 7.38 -4.89
CA GLY A 68 2.78 8.74 -4.47
C GLY A 68 1.80 8.80 -3.30
N VAL A 69 1.97 9.78 -2.45
CA VAL A 69 1.10 9.98 -1.27
C VAL A 69 -0.34 10.24 -1.68
N ASP A 70 -0.58 11.00 -2.75
CA ASP A 70 -1.94 11.32 -3.19
C ASP A 70 -2.73 10.10 -3.70
N GLU A 71 -2.07 9.10 -4.30
CA GLU A 71 -2.67 7.82 -4.65
C GLU A 71 -3.07 7.03 -3.40
N ILE A 72 -2.24 7.06 -2.35
CA ILE A 72 -2.52 6.40 -1.07
C ILE A 72 -3.70 7.08 -0.37
N LEU A 73 -3.71 8.42 -0.31
CA LEU A 73 -4.82 9.19 0.27
C LEU A 73 -6.13 8.93 -0.47
N ALA A 74 -6.08 8.87 -1.80
CA ALA A 74 -7.25 8.55 -2.63
C ALA A 74 -7.74 7.12 -2.35
N MET A 75 -6.84 6.15 -2.26
CA MET A 75 -7.20 4.77 -1.91
C MET A 75 -7.91 4.71 -0.56
N VAL A 76 -7.35 5.30 0.50
CA VAL A 76 -7.95 5.28 1.84
C VAL A 76 -9.32 5.95 1.87
N ARG A 77 -9.52 7.02 1.09
CA ARG A 77 -10.79 7.74 1.00
C ARG A 77 -11.83 6.99 0.18
N ASP A 78 -11.47 6.47 -1.00
CA ASP A 78 -12.39 5.89 -1.97
C ASP A 78 -12.72 4.42 -1.61
N VAL A 79 -11.82 3.75 -0.89
CA VAL A 79 -12.06 2.50 -0.19
C VAL A 79 -12.09 2.81 1.31
N PRO A 80 -13.28 2.94 1.93
CA PRO A 80 -13.38 3.33 3.33
C PRO A 80 -12.87 2.21 4.23
N LEU A 81 -11.52 2.12 4.32
CA LEU A 81 -10.83 1.15 5.14
C LEU A 81 -11.22 1.29 6.61
N ARG A 82 -11.41 0.17 7.28
CA ARG A 82 -11.79 0.07 8.70
C ARG A 82 -10.78 -0.79 9.47
N PRO A 83 -10.76 -0.72 10.80
CA PRO A 83 -9.84 -1.53 11.62
C PRO A 83 -10.00 -3.05 11.48
N ASP A 84 -11.16 -3.55 11.03
CA ASP A 84 -11.45 -4.96 10.74
C ASP A 84 -11.08 -5.37 9.30
N ASP A 85 -10.75 -4.42 8.44
CA ASP A 85 -10.22 -4.71 7.10
C ASP A 85 -8.77 -5.18 7.15
N GLU A 86 -8.38 -5.93 6.11
CA GLU A 86 -7.01 -6.33 5.87
C GLU A 86 -6.58 -5.88 4.47
N LEU A 87 -5.68 -4.88 4.44
CA LEU A 87 -5.07 -4.35 3.24
C LEU A 87 -3.80 -5.15 2.93
N VAL A 88 -3.75 -5.76 1.75
CA VAL A 88 -2.59 -6.53 1.26
C VAL A 88 -1.94 -5.79 0.11
N ASP A 89 -0.66 -5.44 0.25
CA ASP A 89 0.14 -4.80 -0.80
C ASP A 89 1.07 -5.83 -1.44
N LEU A 90 0.90 -6.05 -2.74
CA LEU A 90 1.64 -7.03 -3.52
C LEU A 90 2.76 -6.34 -4.31
N GLY A 91 3.99 -6.49 -3.83
CA GLY A 91 5.15 -5.70 -4.21
C GLY A 91 5.30 -4.48 -3.31
N SER A 92 5.24 -4.71 -2.00
CA SER A 92 5.09 -3.64 -1.01
C SER A 92 6.32 -2.73 -0.84
N GLY A 93 7.47 -3.08 -1.40
CA GLY A 93 8.68 -2.29 -1.32
C GLY A 93 9.06 -1.92 0.12
N LEU A 94 9.27 -0.63 0.38
CA LEU A 94 9.55 -0.09 1.71
C LEU A 94 8.31 0.07 2.60
N GLY A 95 7.10 -0.27 2.11
CA GLY A 95 5.87 -0.30 2.89
C GLY A 95 5.15 1.04 3.07
N ARG A 96 5.53 2.12 2.35
CA ARG A 96 4.87 3.43 2.45
C ARG A 96 3.34 3.34 2.36
N PRO A 97 2.73 2.63 1.36
CA PRO A 97 1.28 2.56 1.26
C PRO A 97 0.63 1.93 2.48
N LEU A 98 1.19 0.84 2.98
CA LEU A 98 0.63 0.11 4.11
C LEU A 98 0.73 0.88 5.43
N VAL A 99 1.90 1.47 5.69
CA VAL A 99 2.13 2.23 6.92
C VAL A 99 1.23 3.46 6.96
N LEU A 100 1.19 4.24 5.87
CA LEU A 100 0.33 5.42 5.81
C LEU A 100 -1.16 5.04 5.89
N ALA A 101 -1.60 4.03 5.15
CA ALA A 101 -2.98 3.56 5.20
C ALA A 101 -3.38 3.08 6.61
N HIS A 102 -2.51 2.33 7.30
CA HIS A 102 -2.74 1.94 8.69
C HIS A 102 -2.86 3.14 9.63
N LEU A 103 -1.94 4.12 9.53
CA LEU A 103 -1.97 5.33 10.35
C LEU A 103 -3.24 6.16 10.16
N LEU A 104 -3.81 6.14 8.95
CA LEU A 104 -5.01 6.89 8.59
C LEU A 104 -6.32 6.15 8.93
N SER A 105 -6.36 4.82 8.83
CA SER A 105 -7.60 4.04 8.90
C SER A 105 -7.69 3.09 10.10
N GLY A 106 -6.55 2.70 10.67
CA GLY A 106 -6.46 1.63 11.67
C GLY A 106 -6.56 0.21 11.08
N ALA A 107 -6.71 0.04 9.76
CA ALA A 107 -6.80 -1.26 9.11
C ALA A 107 -5.54 -2.10 9.36
N ARG A 108 -5.70 -3.43 9.45
CA ARG A 108 -4.55 -4.33 9.43
C ARG A 108 -3.91 -4.34 8.05
N CYS A 109 -2.58 -4.39 8.00
CA CYS A 109 -1.84 -4.29 6.75
C CYS A 109 -0.82 -5.42 6.62
N HIS A 110 -0.74 -6.00 5.43
CA HIS A 110 0.21 -7.07 5.11
C HIS A 110 0.91 -6.81 3.78
N GLY A 111 2.24 -6.72 3.81
CA GLY A 111 3.08 -6.53 2.62
C GLY A 111 3.75 -7.83 2.18
N VAL A 112 3.63 -8.14 0.89
CA VAL A 112 4.37 -9.23 0.23
C VAL A 112 5.40 -8.60 -0.69
N GLU A 113 6.69 -8.88 -0.45
CA GLU A 113 7.79 -8.29 -1.22
C GLU A 113 8.85 -9.36 -1.50
N ILE A 114 9.32 -9.41 -2.74
CA ILE A 114 10.28 -10.42 -3.21
C ILE A 114 11.73 -10.07 -2.86
N HIS A 115 12.01 -8.80 -2.50
CA HIS A 115 13.36 -8.34 -2.17
C HIS A 115 13.54 -8.25 -0.65
N GLU A 116 14.30 -9.18 -0.11
CA GLU A 116 14.57 -9.25 1.32
C GLU A 116 15.13 -7.94 1.93
N PRO A 117 16.04 -7.19 1.27
CA PRO A 117 16.50 -5.91 1.81
C PRO A 117 15.38 -4.89 2.02
N LEU A 118 14.40 -4.79 1.09
CA LEU A 118 13.24 -3.91 1.23
C LEU A 118 12.35 -4.37 2.38
N VAL A 119 12.11 -5.68 2.52
CA VAL A 119 11.34 -6.26 3.64
C VAL A 119 11.98 -5.92 4.99
N ARG A 120 13.32 -6.02 5.09
CA ARG A 120 14.04 -5.66 6.32
C ARG A 120 13.86 -4.18 6.67
N SER A 121 13.98 -3.29 5.69
CA SER A 121 13.76 -1.85 5.88
C SER A 121 12.33 -1.55 6.31
N ALA A 122 11.32 -2.15 5.66
CA ALA A 122 9.92 -2.00 6.01
C ALA A 122 9.61 -2.49 7.44
N LYS A 123 10.18 -3.63 7.85
CA LYS A 123 10.05 -4.15 9.23
C LYS A 123 10.71 -3.22 10.26
N ALA A 124 11.89 -2.69 9.95
CA ALA A 124 12.59 -1.75 10.82
C ALA A 124 11.78 -0.45 11.02
N LEU A 125 11.17 0.06 9.93
CA LEU A 125 10.26 1.21 9.96
C LEU A 125 9.06 0.96 10.88
N CYS A 126 8.37 -0.17 10.73
CA CYS A 126 7.24 -0.52 11.60
C CYS A 126 7.66 -0.68 13.06
N SER A 127 8.82 -1.25 13.31
CA SER A 127 9.38 -1.38 14.67
C SER A 127 9.64 -0.01 15.31
N ALA A 128 10.23 0.93 14.54
CA ALA A 128 10.51 2.29 15.00
C ALA A 128 9.23 3.09 15.31
N LEU A 129 8.16 2.86 14.57
CA LEU A 129 6.86 3.50 14.77
C LEU A 129 5.90 2.70 15.68
N HIS A 130 6.36 1.59 16.28
CA HIS A 130 5.58 0.70 17.15
C HIS A 130 4.28 0.15 16.52
N LEU A 131 4.29 -0.12 15.20
CA LEU A 131 3.13 -0.57 14.43
C LEU A 131 3.08 -2.10 14.35
N GLN A 132 2.36 -2.73 15.27
CA GLN A 132 2.23 -4.21 15.32
C GLN A 132 1.22 -4.77 14.30
N ALA A 133 0.27 -3.96 13.84
CA ALA A 133 -0.75 -4.36 12.89
C ALA A 133 -0.32 -4.23 11.42
N VAL A 134 0.92 -3.79 11.16
CA VAL A 134 1.53 -3.75 9.82
C VAL A 134 2.66 -4.77 9.76
N THR A 135 2.52 -5.74 8.87
CA THR A 135 3.44 -6.88 8.76
C THR A 135 3.97 -7.02 7.34
N PHE A 136 5.17 -7.60 7.20
CA PHE A 136 5.80 -7.82 5.89
C PHE A 136 6.37 -9.24 5.81
N VAL A 137 6.25 -9.85 4.62
CA VAL A 137 6.84 -11.16 4.32
C VAL A 137 7.74 -11.07 3.10
N HIS A 138 8.91 -11.73 3.19
CA HIS A 138 9.77 -11.94 2.03
C HIS A 138 9.24 -13.15 1.26
N ALA A 139 8.55 -12.91 0.14
CA ALA A 139 7.92 -13.96 -0.66
C ALA A 139 7.62 -13.49 -2.09
N ASP A 140 7.45 -14.44 -3.00
CA ASP A 140 6.90 -14.20 -4.33
C ASP A 140 5.36 -14.18 -4.24
N ALA A 141 4.76 -13.03 -4.54
CA ALA A 141 3.30 -12.86 -4.50
C ALA A 141 2.57 -13.80 -5.48
N SER A 142 3.23 -14.23 -6.56
CA SER A 142 2.65 -15.16 -7.54
C SER A 142 2.53 -16.61 -7.01
N GLU A 143 3.24 -16.92 -5.92
CA GLU A 143 3.28 -18.27 -5.30
C GLU A 143 2.69 -18.27 -3.89
N SER A 144 2.53 -17.10 -3.26
CA SER A 144 2.04 -16.95 -1.89
C SER A 144 0.55 -17.30 -1.76
N GLU A 145 0.17 -17.84 -0.62
CA GLU A 145 -1.22 -17.84 -0.19
C GLU A 145 -1.60 -16.42 0.23
N LEU A 146 -2.66 -15.89 -0.39
CA LEU A 146 -3.15 -14.56 -0.12
C LEU A 146 -4.46 -14.63 0.67
N ASP A 147 -4.60 -13.74 1.63
CA ASP A 147 -5.85 -13.45 2.30
C ASP A 147 -5.93 -11.94 2.60
N GLY A 148 -7.08 -11.31 2.40
CA GLY A 148 -7.25 -9.87 2.55
C GLY A 148 -8.62 -9.42 2.06
N SER A 149 -9.14 -8.30 2.57
CA SER A 149 -10.37 -7.66 2.07
C SER A 149 -10.09 -6.63 0.98
N VAL A 150 -8.89 -6.04 0.98
CA VAL A 150 -8.44 -5.07 0.00
C VAL A 150 -7.05 -5.44 -0.48
N PHE A 151 -6.85 -5.46 -1.80
CA PHE A 151 -5.55 -5.71 -2.44
C PHE A 151 -5.08 -4.45 -3.13
N PHE A 152 -3.81 -4.09 -2.93
CA PHE A 152 -3.15 -2.97 -3.58
C PHE A 152 -1.99 -3.46 -4.45
N LEU A 153 -1.86 -2.89 -5.66
CA LEU A 153 -0.80 -3.19 -6.61
C LEU A 153 -0.32 -1.89 -7.28
N TYR A 154 0.91 -1.49 -7.00
CA TYR A 154 1.54 -0.36 -7.70
C TYR A 154 2.40 -0.86 -8.86
N ALA A 155 1.76 -1.29 -9.97
CA ALA A 155 2.40 -1.82 -11.18
C ALA A 155 3.61 -2.77 -10.92
N PRO A 156 3.57 -3.69 -9.91
CA PRO A 156 4.76 -4.43 -9.49
C PRO A 156 5.09 -5.60 -10.43
N PHE A 157 4.15 -5.97 -11.29
CA PHE A 157 4.22 -7.16 -12.12
C PHE A 157 3.78 -6.89 -13.55
N ASN A 158 4.27 -7.70 -14.48
CA ASN A 158 3.81 -7.74 -15.86
C ASN A 158 3.70 -9.18 -16.40
N GLY A 159 3.09 -9.35 -17.57
CA GLY A 159 3.02 -10.61 -18.29
C GLY A 159 2.47 -11.77 -17.46
N GLU A 160 3.19 -12.89 -17.47
CA GLU A 160 2.73 -14.12 -16.81
C GLU A 160 2.72 -14.02 -15.27
N MET A 161 3.63 -13.25 -14.68
CA MET A 161 3.67 -13.02 -13.23
C MET A 161 2.38 -12.33 -12.77
N LEU A 162 1.97 -11.26 -13.45
CA LEU A 162 0.70 -10.57 -13.20
C LEU A 162 -0.48 -11.54 -13.31
N ALA A 163 -0.52 -12.36 -14.38
CA ALA A 163 -1.60 -13.31 -14.55
C ALA A 163 -1.69 -14.34 -13.41
N ARG A 164 -0.53 -14.77 -12.86
CA ARG A 164 -0.52 -15.66 -11.69
C ARG A 164 -1.04 -14.94 -10.44
N VAL A 165 -0.58 -13.72 -10.18
CA VAL A 165 -1.05 -12.91 -9.04
C VAL A 165 -2.55 -12.67 -9.11
N VAL A 166 -3.09 -12.29 -10.27
CA VAL A 166 -4.54 -12.09 -10.47
C VAL A 166 -5.33 -13.37 -10.18
N ARG A 167 -4.82 -14.56 -10.57
CA ARG A 167 -5.46 -15.85 -10.22
C ARG A 167 -5.42 -16.13 -8.70
N ARG A 168 -4.37 -15.71 -7.99
CA ARG A 168 -4.31 -15.84 -6.52
C ARG A 168 -5.36 -14.94 -5.85
N ILE A 169 -5.48 -13.70 -6.30
CA ILE A 169 -6.51 -12.77 -5.80
C ILE A 169 -7.92 -13.31 -6.11
N GLU A 170 -8.14 -13.89 -7.31
CA GLU A 170 -9.41 -14.51 -7.68
C GLU A 170 -9.81 -15.65 -6.71
N ALA A 171 -8.85 -16.45 -6.27
CA ALA A 171 -9.12 -17.51 -5.29
C ALA A 171 -9.65 -16.95 -3.95
N VAL A 172 -9.23 -15.75 -3.55
CA VAL A 172 -9.80 -15.03 -2.40
C VAL A 172 -11.19 -14.50 -2.74
N ALA A 173 -11.36 -13.89 -3.93
CA ALA A 173 -12.64 -13.34 -4.40
C ALA A 173 -13.76 -14.37 -4.46
N ARG A 174 -13.44 -15.64 -4.73
CA ARG A 174 -14.41 -16.76 -4.69
C ARG A 174 -14.94 -17.08 -3.30
N ARG A 175 -14.23 -16.68 -2.24
CA ARG A 175 -14.61 -16.94 -0.84
C ARG A 175 -15.32 -15.77 -0.20
N ARG A 176 -15.01 -14.54 -0.62
CA ARG A 176 -15.59 -13.30 -0.07
C ARG A 176 -15.48 -12.14 -1.06
N SER A 177 -16.32 -11.11 -0.88
CA SER A 177 -16.16 -9.86 -1.63
C SER A 177 -14.85 -9.18 -1.25
N ILE A 178 -14.13 -8.70 -2.26
CA ILE A 178 -12.87 -7.96 -2.09
C ILE A 178 -12.86 -6.71 -2.96
N VAL A 179 -11.99 -5.76 -2.59
CA VAL A 179 -11.64 -4.62 -3.44
C VAL A 179 -10.21 -4.79 -3.95
N VAL A 180 -9.98 -4.46 -5.21
CA VAL A 180 -8.65 -4.41 -5.81
C VAL A 180 -8.35 -2.98 -6.24
N CYS A 181 -7.25 -2.44 -5.76
CA CYS A 181 -6.75 -1.10 -6.05
C CYS A 181 -5.47 -1.22 -6.86
N THR A 182 -5.37 -0.53 -7.98
CA THR A 182 -4.16 -0.56 -8.82
C THR A 182 -3.71 0.83 -9.21
N VAL A 183 -2.40 1.06 -9.27
CA VAL A 183 -1.79 2.28 -9.80
C VAL A 183 -0.84 1.89 -10.93
N GLY A 184 -0.96 2.57 -12.08
CA GLY A 184 -0.16 2.26 -13.27
C GLY A 184 -0.48 0.89 -13.91
N LEU A 185 -1.62 0.28 -13.56
CA LEU A 185 -2.05 -1.02 -14.02
C LEU A 185 -3.57 -1.04 -14.21
N GLU A 186 -4.03 -1.50 -15.37
CA GLU A 186 -5.46 -1.68 -15.68
C GLU A 186 -5.84 -3.16 -15.65
N LEU A 187 -6.94 -3.49 -14.98
CA LEU A 187 -7.50 -4.84 -14.89
C LEU A 187 -8.91 -4.95 -15.49
N ARG A 188 -9.25 -4.08 -16.45
CA ARG A 188 -10.61 -4.00 -17.06
C ARG A 188 -11.02 -5.29 -17.78
N ASP A 189 -10.06 -6.06 -18.28
CA ASP A 189 -10.32 -7.32 -19.00
C ASP A 189 -10.45 -8.53 -18.07
N VAL A 190 -10.35 -8.32 -16.75
CA VAL A 190 -10.50 -9.39 -15.76
C VAL A 190 -11.99 -9.60 -15.47
N ALA A 191 -12.57 -10.68 -15.98
CA ALA A 191 -14.02 -10.91 -16.04
C ALA A 191 -14.73 -10.89 -14.67
N TRP A 192 -14.04 -11.28 -13.61
CA TRP A 192 -14.60 -11.33 -12.24
C TRP A 192 -14.44 -10.00 -11.46
N LEU A 193 -13.85 -8.96 -12.08
CA LEU A 193 -13.74 -7.62 -11.52
C LEU A 193 -14.76 -6.67 -12.14
N GLU A 194 -15.31 -5.77 -11.34
CA GLU A 194 -16.17 -4.68 -11.76
C GLU A 194 -15.51 -3.35 -11.43
N PRO A 195 -15.28 -2.48 -12.44
CA PRO A 195 -14.63 -1.20 -12.19
C PRO A 195 -15.50 -0.27 -11.34
N ARG A 196 -14.84 0.51 -10.48
CA ARG A 196 -15.44 1.57 -9.66
C ARG A 196 -14.81 2.92 -10.00
N SER A 197 -15.55 4.00 -9.71
CA SER A 197 -14.98 5.35 -9.79
C SER A 197 -13.93 5.59 -8.72
N SER A 198 -12.86 6.31 -9.08
CA SER A 198 -11.86 6.82 -8.17
C SER A 198 -11.79 8.34 -8.25
N SER A 199 -11.42 8.98 -7.16
CA SER A 199 -11.17 10.42 -7.08
C SER A 199 -9.78 10.82 -7.60
N ASN A 200 -8.89 9.85 -7.85
CA ASN A 200 -7.55 10.05 -8.40
C ASN A 200 -7.45 9.33 -9.75
N VAL A 201 -6.96 10.04 -10.77
CA VAL A 201 -6.88 9.52 -12.16
C VAL A 201 -5.86 8.39 -12.33
N SER A 202 -4.85 8.32 -11.46
CA SER A 202 -3.81 7.29 -11.47
C SER A 202 -4.25 6.01 -10.75
N LEU A 203 -5.32 6.08 -9.93
CA LEU A 203 -5.82 4.97 -9.12
C LEU A 203 -7.02 4.32 -9.80
N SER A 204 -6.91 3.06 -10.15
CA SER A 204 -8.02 2.24 -10.64
C SER A 204 -8.55 1.37 -9.52
N LEU A 205 -9.88 1.35 -9.35
CA LEU A 205 -10.57 0.60 -8.32
C LEU A 205 -11.50 -0.44 -8.95
N TYR A 206 -11.53 -1.62 -8.34
CA TYR A 206 -12.37 -2.73 -8.75
C TYR A 206 -12.99 -3.41 -7.54
N THR A 207 -14.23 -3.91 -7.70
CA THR A 207 -14.86 -4.81 -6.73
C THR A 207 -15.02 -6.19 -7.36
N SER A 208 -14.81 -7.25 -6.60
CA SER A 208 -15.06 -8.59 -7.10
C SER A 208 -16.56 -8.83 -7.28
N LYS A 209 -16.92 -9.46 -8.41
CA LYS A 209 -18.25 -10.03 -8.62
C LYS A 209 -18.32 -11.32 -7.81
N VAL A 210 -19.11 -11.32 -6.76
CA VAL A 210 -19.36 -12.55 -5.99
C VAL A 210 -20.53 -13.25 -6.67
N ASP A 211 -20.25 -14.29 -7.46
CA ASP A 211 -21.29 -15.24 -7.82
C ASP A 211 -21.71 -15.98 -6.53
N ARG A 212 -22.79 -15.49 -5.90
CA ARG A 212 -23.46 -16.24 -4.83
C ARG A 212 -24.17 -17.42 -5.47
N HIS A 213 -23.43 -18.40 -5.88
CA HIS A 213 -24.02 -19.71 -6.14
C HIS A 213 -24.28 -20.32 -4.76
N GLY A 214 -25.59 -20.30 -4.41
CA GLY A 214 -26.18 -20.89 -3.22
C GLY A 214 -25.97 -22.38 -3.09
#